data_98bc6d24a896487b05cbffcfae50a998
#
_entry.id   98bc6d24a896487b05cbffcfae50a998
#
_cell.length_a   1.000
_cell.length_b   1.000
_cell.length_c   1.000
_cell.angle_alpha   90.00
_cell.angle_beta   90.00
_cell.angle_gamma   90.00
#
_symmetry.space_group_name_H-M   'P 1'
#
loop_
_entity.id
_entity.type
_entity.pdbx_description
1 polymer ?
#
loop_
_entity_poly.entity_id
_entity_poly.type
_entity_poly.pdbx_seq_one_letter_code
_entity_poly.pdbx_strand_id
1 'polypeptide(L)'
;MYGIVDIGSNTMRLVIYKVEGGKPRVLLNKKEMAELASFIQDGMMVADGINRACYILDSFNLLAKDLGVNNLHVFATASLRNISNSQAAVSEIEDRTGLA
;
A
#
# COMPACT_ATOMS: atom_id res chain seq x y z
N MET A 1 13.57 -12.64 1.90
CA MET A 1 12.43 -12.19 1.07
C MET A 1 12.05 -10.76 1.41
N TYR A 2 11.65 -10.03 0.42
CA TYR A 2 11.30 -8.61 0.51
C TYR A 2 9.91 -8.38 -0.05
N GLY A 3 9.20 -7.42 0.52
CA GLY A 3 7.88 -7.04 0.03
C GLY A 3 7.80 -5.54 -0.20
N ILE A 4 7.18 -5.16 -1.30
CA ILE A 4 6.96 -3.76 -1.66
C ILE A 4 5.47 -3.58 -1.96
N VAL A 5 4.87 -2.54 -1.38
CA VAL A 5 3.51 -2.13 -1.70
C VAL A 5 3.56 -0.76 -2.36
N ASP A 6 2.93 -0.65 -3.52
CA ASP A 6 2.77 0.61 -4.23
C ASP A 6 1.31 1.04 -4.15
N ILE A 7 1.06 2.22 -3.61
CA ILE A 7 -0.27 2.81 -3.51
C ILE A 7 -0.42 3.85 -4.63
N GLY A 8 -1.06 3.45 -5.71
CA GLY A 8 -1.35 4.34 -6.83
C GLY A 8 -2.73 4.98 -6.73
N SER A 9 -3.10 5.76 -7.75
CA SER A 9 -4.39 6.44 -7.80
C SER A 9 -5.57 5.47 -7.91
N ASN A 10 -5.42 4.43 -8.70
CA ASN A 10 -6.50 3.48 -8.98
C ASN A 10 -6.21 2.09 -8.45
N THR A 11 -4.93 1.72 -8.34
CA THR A 11 -4.53 0.37 -7.98
C THR A 11 -3.55 0.38 -6.83
N MET A 12 -3.63 -0.65 -6.01
CA MET A 12 -2.61 -0.97 -5.02
C MET A 12 -1.98 -2.31 -5.40
N ARG A 13 -0.67 -2.41 -5.31
CA ARG A 13 0.06 -3.59 -5.76
C ARG A 13 1.03 -4.07 -4.68
N LEU A 14 0.98 -5.36 -4.41
CA LEU A 14 1.95 -6.05 -3.56
C LEU A 14 2.87 -6.88 -4.44
N VAL A 15 4.17 -6.67 -4.31
CA VAL A 15 5.19 -7.50 -4.96
C VAL A 15 6.06 -8.11 -3.87
N ILE A 16 6.18 -9.43 -3.88
CA ILE A 16 7.09 -10.16 -3.00
C ILE A 16 8.15 -10.80 -3.88
N TYR A 17 9.40 -10.58 -3.52
CA TYR A 17 10.53 -11.11 -4.28
C TYR A 17 11.62 -11.64 -3.36
N LYS A 18 12.44 -12.50 -3.93
CA LYS A 18 13.60 -13.11 -3.28
C LYS A 18 14.83 -12.82 -4.14
N VAL A 19 15.94 -12.49 -3.50
CA VAL A 19 17.20 -12.31 -4.21
C VAL A 19 17.93 -13.65 -4.24
N GLU A 20 18.18 -14.17 -5.44
CA GLU A 20 18.90 -15.41 -5.67
C GLU A 20 20.03 -15.16 -6.66
N GLY A 21 21.28 -15.50 -6.28
CA GLY A 21 22.42 -15.32 -7.16
C GLY A 21 22.65 -13.87 -7.58
N GLY A 22 22.28 -12.91 -6.71
CA GLY A 22 22.39 -11.47 -7.00
C GLY A 22 21.27 -10.92 -7.88
N LYS A 23 20.25 -11.73 -8.21
CA LYS A 23 19.12 -11.31 -9.05
C LYS A 23 17.80 -11.42 -8.31
N PRO A 24 16.90 -10.44 -8.44
CA PRO A 24 15.58 -10.55 -7.84
C PRO A 24 14.71 -11.54 -8.62
N ARG A 25 13.98 -12.37 -7.88
CA ARG A 25 12.98 -13.29 -8.42
C ARG A 25 11.63 -12.95 -7.81
N VAL A 26 10.67 -12.59 -8.64
CA VAL A 26 9.31 -12.28 -8.17
C VAL A 26 8.60 -13.57 -7.80
N LEU A 27 8.12 -13.65 -6.56
CA LEU A 27 7.35 -14.78 -6.06
C LEU A 27 5.86 -14.52 -6.08
N LEU A 28 5.45 -13.26 -5.91
CA LEU A 28 4.06 -12.85 -5.89
C LEU A 28 3.93 -11.45 -6.46
N ASN A 29 2.93 -11.23 -7.28
CA ASN A 29 2.55 -9.91 -7.77
C ASN A 29 1.03 -9.84 -7.74
N LYS A 30 0.49 -9.17 -6.71
CA LYS A 30 -0.94 -9.06 -6.49
C LYS A 30 -1.39 -7.62 -6.66
N LYS A 31 -2.39 -7.42 -7.48
CA LYS A 31 -2.98 -6.11 -7.78
C LYS A 31 -4.40 -6.05 -7.24
N GLU A 32 -4.74 -4.96 -6.58
CA GLU A 32 -6.09 -4.66 -6.13
C GLU A 32 -6.57 -3.34 -6.71
N MET A 33 -7.81 -3.32 -7.16
CA MET A 33 -8.44 -2.11 -7.69
C MET A 33 -9.02 -1.30 -6.52
N ALA A 34 -8.22 -0.41 -5.96
CA ALA A 34 -8.63 0.40 -4.82
C ALA A 34 -9.45 1.62 -5.24
N GLU A 35 -9.16 2.18 -6.43
CA GLU A 35 -9.83 3.37 -6.96
C GLU A 35 -9.78 4.55 -5.98
N LEU A 36 -8.62 4.78 -5.35
CA LEU A 36 -8.48 5.80 -4.33
C LEU A 36 -8.75 7.21 -4.83
N ALA A 37 -8.52 7.46 -6.11
CA ALA A 37 -8.81 8.76 -6.71
C ALA A 37 -10.30 9.12 -6.62
N SER A 38 -11.19 8.13 -6.61
CA SER A 38 -12.63 8.36 -6.47
C SER A 38 -13.04 8.84 -5.07
N PHE A 39 -12.16 8.70 -4.09
CA PHE A 39 -12.39 9.13 -2.71
C PHE A 39 -11.77 10.50 -2.40
N ILE A 40 -11.31 11.22 -3.43
CA ILE A 40 -10.75 12.55 -3.26
C ILE A 40 -11.85 13.57 -3.59
N GLN A 41 -12.19 14.42 -2.60
CA GLN A 41 -13.16 15.48 -2.73
C GLN A 41 -12.52 16.81 -2.27
N ASP A 42 -12.65 17.83 -3.10
CA ASP A 42 -12.08 19.16 -2.80
C ASP A 42 -10.57 19.12 -2.48
N GLY A 43 -9.83 18.22 -3.16
CA GLY A 43 -8.40 18.04 -2.97
C GLY A 43 -8.02 17.24 -1.72
N MET A 44 -9.00 16.68 -1.00
CA MET A 44 -8.78 15.90 0.22
C MET A 44 -9.30 14.47 0.05
N MET A 45 -8.58 13.51 0.62
CA MET A 45 -9.07 12.14 0.69
C MET A 45 -10.07 12.02 1.83
N VAL A 46 -11.28 11.53 1.51
CA VAL A 46 -12.32 11.28 2.52
C VAL A 46 -12.02 10.03 3.33
N ALA A 47 -12.68 9.91 4.50
CA ALA A 47 -12.44 8.80 5.43
C ALA A 47 -12.65 7.42 4.79
N ASP A 48 -13.61 7.28 3.88
CA ASP A 48 -13.86 6.01 3.18
C ASP A 48 -12.67 5.58 2.34
N GLY A 49 -11.94 6.53 1.73
CA GLY A 49 -10.71 6.24 0.99
C GLY A 49 -9.60 5.72 1.90
N ILE A 50 -9.44 6.34 3.06
CA ILE A 50 -8.47 5.90 4.07
C ILE A 50 -8.83 4.50 4.57
N ASN A 51 -10.10 4.24 4.84
CA ASN A 51 -10.60 2.93 5.25
C ASN A 51 -10.33 1.87 4.18
N ARG A 52 -10.53 2.20 2.91
CA ARG A 52 -10.26 1.31 1.78
C ARG A 52 -8.78 0.95 1.71
N ALA A 53 -7.90 1.95 1.81
CA ALA A 53 -6.46 1.74 1.79
C ALA A 53 -6.01 0.86 2.95
N CYS A 54 -6.52 1.11 4.16
CA CYS A 54 -6.20 0.32 5.34
C CYS A 54 -6.63 -1.14 5.19
N TYR A 55 -7.83 -1.38 4.66
CA TYR A 55 -8.34 -2.72 4.44
C TYR A 55 -7.43 -3.51 3.49
N ILE A 56 -7.03 -2.90 2.38
CA ILE A 56 -6.17 -3.56 1.40
C ILE A 56 -4.77 -3.78 1.97
N LEU A 57 -4.20 -2.79 2.67
CA LEU A 57 -2.88 -2.93 3.29
C LEU A 57 -2.86 -4.04 4.34
N ASP A 58 -3.91 -4.16 5.15
CA ASP A 58 -4.02 -5.25 6.12
C ASP A 58 -4.05 -6.61 5.42
N SER A 59 -4.79 -6.74 4.32
CA SER A 59 -4.81 -7.96 3.50
C SER A 59 -3.43 -8.29 2.95
N PHE A 60 -2.72 -7.30 2.43
CA PHE A 60 -1.37 -7.48 1.90
C PHE A 60 -0.39 -7.88 3.01
N ASN A 61 -0.52 -7.28 4.18
CA ASN A 61 0.35 -7.59 5.31
C ASN A 61 0.16 -9.04 5.79
N LEU A 62 -1.09 -9.51 5.86
CA LEU A 62 -1.38 -10.90 6.20
C LEU A 62 -0.79 -11.86 5.18
N LEU A 63 -0.96 -11.58 3.89
CA LEU A 63 -0.44 -12.40 2.82
C LEU A 63 1.09 -12.45 2.86
N ALA A 64 1.74 -11.32 3.10
CA ALA A 64 3.20 -11.26 3.22
C ALA A 64 3.70 -12.07 4.41
N LYS A 65 3.03 -11.98 5.57
CA LYS A 65 3.38 -12.75 6.76
C LYS A 65 3.25 -14.25 6.52
N ASP A 66 2.20 -14.67 5.83
CA ASP A 66 2.00 -16.09 5.49
C ASP A 66 3.12 -16.64 4.62
N LEU A 67 3.75 -15.77 3.81
CA LEU A 67 4.89 -16.14 2.96
C LEU A 67 6.25 -15.92 3.63
N GLY A 68 6.26 -15.51 4.91
CA GLY A 68 7.49 -15.33 5.67
C GLY A 68 8.17 -13.97 5.47
N VAL A 69 7.47 -12.99 4.93
CA VAL A 69 7.98 -11.63 4.78
C VAL A 69 7.67 -10.82 6.03
N ASN A 70 8.70 -10.34 6.71
CA ASN A 70 8.55 -9.56 7.94
C ASN A 70 8.61 -8.05 7.70
N ASN A 71 9.14 -7.63 6.57
CA ASN A 71 9.32 -6.22 6.23
C ASN A 71 8.62 -5.89 4.93
N LEU A 72 7.56 -5.09 5.02
CA LEU A 72 6.92 -4.49 3.86
C LEU A 72 7.33 -3.03 3.78
N HIS A 73 7.78 -2.62 2.60
CA HIS A 73 8.03 -1.22 2.28
C HIS A 73 6.85 -0.68 1.50
N VAL A 74 6.24 0.39 1.98
CA VAL A 74 5.06 0.99 1.38
C VAL A 74 5.41 2.32 0.76
N PHE A 75 5.08 2.48 -0.52
CA PHE A 75 5.28 3.73 -1.26
C PHE A 75 3.93 4.25 -1.71
N ALA A 76 3.66 5.52 -1.45
CA ALA A 76 2.48 6.20 -1.96
C ALA A 76 2.88 7.13 -3.11
N THR A 77 2.14 7.06 -4.20
CA THR A 77 2.32 7.93 -5.36
C THR A 77 1.23 9.01 -5.40
N ALA A 78 0.68 9.33 -6.55
CA ALA A 78 -0.17 10.50 -6.76
C ALA A 78 -1.38 10.59 -5.82
N SER A 79 -2.03 9.46 -5.48
CA SER A 79 -3.28 9.51 -4.70
C SER A 79 -3.12 10.06 -3.28
N LEU A 80 -1.97 9.81 -2.64
CA LEU A 80 -1.72 10.28 -1.28
C LEU A 80 -0.77 11.47 -1.22
N ARG A 81 0.05 11.68 -2.26
CA ARG A 81 1.03 12.78 -2.27
C ARG A 81 0.44 14.13 -2.65
N ASN A 82 -0.55 14.14 -3.53
CA ASN A 82 -1.09 15.36 -4.14
C ASN A 82 -2.39 15.85 -3.49
N ILE A 83 -2.74 15.33 -2.32
CA ILE A 83 -3.91 15.77 -1.56
C ILE A 83 -3.53 16.74 -0.46
N SER A 84 -4.43 17.65 -0.10
CA SER A 84 -4.15 18.68 0.90
C SER A 84 -4.00 18.11 2.32
N ASN A 85 -4.61 16.95 2.61
CA ASN A 85 -4.50 16.28 3.91
C ASN A 85 -3.53 15.08 3.87
N SER A 86 -2.51 15.14 3.02
CA SER A 86 -1.57 14.02 2.80
C SER A 86 -0.95 13.52 4.11
N GLN A 87 -0.40 14.42 4.93
CA GLN A 87 0.23 14.02 6.19
C GLN A 87 -0.75 13.34 7.14
N ALA A 88 -1.96 13.88 7.27
CA ALA A 88 -2.99 13.32 8.14
C ALA A 88 -3.43 11.94 7.64
N ALA A 89 -3.65 11.78 6.33
CA ALA A 89 -4.06 10.52 5.74
C ALA A 89 -2.98 9.44 5.90
N VAL A 90 -1.72 9.77 5.61
CA VAL A 90 -0.59 8.84 5.74
C VAL A 90 -0.40 8.45 7.19
N SER A 91 -0.44 9.40 8.12
CA SER A 91 -0.29 9.13 9.55
C SER A 91 -1.37 8.20 10.08
N GLU A 92 -2.62 8.40 9.68
CA GLU A 92 -3.73 7.53 10.08
C GLU A 92 -3.56 6.12 9.53
N ILE A 93 -3.15 5.99 8.27
CA ILE A 93 -2.90 4.69 7.66
C ILE A 93 -1.76 3.97 8.38
N GLU A 94 -0.68 4.66 8.69
CA GLU A 94 0.44 4.09 9.44
C GLU A 94 -0.01 3.61 10.82
N ASP A 95 -0.77 4.43 11.56
CA ASP A 95 -1.26 4.10 12.89
C ASP A 95 -2.19 2.89 12.88
N ARG A 96 -3.07 2.81 11.89
CA ARG A 96 -4.08 1.74 11.81
C ARG A 96 -3.52 0.42 11.30
N THR A 97 -2.52 0.45 10.43
CA THR A 97 -1.95 -0.76 9.81
C THR A 97 -0.64 -1.20 10.47
N GLY A 98 0.02 -0.31 11.18
CA GLY A 98 1.36 -0.56 11.71
C GLY A 98 2.46 -0.58 10.65
N LEU A 99 2.16 -0.14 9.43
CA LEU A 99 3.11 -0.07 8.32
C LEU A 99 3.64 1.36 8.17
N ALA A 100 4.90 1.48 7.92
CA ALA A 100 5.56 2.79 7.78
C ALA A 100 5.66 3.26 6.33
#